data_7bf7c21e5dfb23a6ab2b98359efe35ab
#
_entry.id   7bf7c21e5dfb23a6ab2b98359efe35ab
#
_cell.length_a   1.000
_cell.length_b   1.000
_cell.length_c   1.000
_cell.angle_alpha   90.00
_cell.angle_beta   90.00
_cell.angle_gamma   90.00
#
_symmetry.space_group_name_H-M   'P 1'
#
loop_
_entity.id
_entity.type
_entity.pdbx_description
1 polymer ?
#
loop_
_entity_poly.entity_id
_entity_poly.type
_entity_poly.pdbx_seq_one_letter_code
_entity_poly.pdbx_strand_id
1 'polypeptide(L)'
;MKKHNYSAGPCILPQEVFEKSAQAVLNFNQSGLSILEISHRSKDFVAVMEEARALALELLGLQGKGYQALFLHGGASLEFLMIPYNLMKVNGKAAYLDTGTWANS
;
A
#
# COMPACT_ATOMS: atom_id res chain seq x y z
N MET A 1 19.14 0.06 -22.15
CA MET A 1 18.76 1.40 -21.65
C MET A 1 17.37 1.31 -21.04
N LYS A 2 17.17 1.76 -19.78
CA LYS A 2 15.87 1.76 -19.13
C LYS A 2 14.97 2.80 -19.80
N LYS A 3 13.75 2.44 -20.17
CA LYS A 3 12.77 3.37 -20.74
C LYS A 3 12.23 4.30 -19.67
N HIS A 4 11.93 5.54 -20.03
CA HIS A 4 11.19 6.44 -19.16
C HIS A 4 9.72 6.01 -19.10
N ASN A 5 9.19 5.88 -17.88
CA ASN A 5 7.80 5.52 -17.63
C ASN A 5 7.12 6.67 -16.89
N TYR A 6 6.13 7.27 -17.52
CA TYR A 6 5.34 8.39 -16.99
C TYR A 6 3.90 7.97 -16.66
N SER A 7 3.63 6.66 -16.59
CA SER A 7 2.30 6.16 -16.23
C SER A 7 1.96 6.49 -14.78
N ALA A 8 0.69 6.78 -14.54
CA ALA A 8 0.18 7.05 -13.19
C ALA A 8 0.16 5.78 -12.31
N GLY A 9 -0.06 4.62 -12.93
CA GLY A 9 0.04 3.29 -12.34
C GLY A 9 -0.25 2.20 -13.38
N PRO A 10 0.62 1.19 -13.50
CA PRO A 10 1.90 0.97 -12.81
C PRO A 10 2.94 2.05 -13.15
N CYS A 11 3.52 2.64 -12.12
CA CYS A 11 4.46 3.75 -12.28
C CYS A 11 5.93 3.30 -12.21
N ILE A 12 6.85 4.26 -12.35
CA ILE A 12 8.27 4.03 -12.16
C ILE A 12 8.58 3.85 -10.66
N LEU A 13 9.42 2.88 -10.35
CA LEU A 13 9.97 2.68 -9.01
C LEU A 13 11.50 2.84 -9.06
N PRO A 14 12.14 3.19 -7.93
CA PRO A 14 13.59 3.16 -7.81
C PRO A 14 14.15 1.79 -8.17
N GLN A 15 15.32 1.75 -8.78
CA GLN A 15 15.97 0.50 -9.19
C GLN A 15 16.19 -0.46 -8.01
N GLU A 16 16.58 0.09 -6.87
CA GLU A 16 16.77 -0.66 -5.63
C GLU A 16 15.52 -1.45 -5.20
N VAL A 17 14.32 -0.91 -5.42
CA VAL A 17 13.06 -1.60 -5.09
C VAL A 17 12.90 -2.86 -5.94
N PHE A 18 13.25 -2.79 -7.24
CA PHE A 18 13.21 -3.97 -8.11
C PHE A 18 14.21 -5.04 -7.69
N GLU A 19 15.43 -4.64 -7.35
CA GLU A 19 16.49 -5.55 -6.94
C GLU A 19 16.15 -6.26 -5.62
N LYS A 20 15.71 -5.51 -4.63
CA LYS A 20 15.25 -6.07 -3.34
C LYS A 20 14.03 -6.98 -3.51
N SER A 21 13.07 -6.59 -4.36
CA SER A 21 11.89 -7.42 -4.63
C SER A 21 12.26 -8.72 -5.34
N ALA A 22 13.13 -8.66 -6.34
CA ALA A 22 13.63 -9.86 -7.02
C ALA A 22 14.35 -10.80 -6.04
N GLN A 23 15.21 -10.25 -5.18
CA GLN A 23 15.89 -11.03 -4.16
C GLN A 23 14.93 -11.66 -3.15
N ALA A 24 13.90 -10.94 -2.72
CA ALA A 24 12.88 -11.47 -1.81
C ALA A 24 12.07 -12.62 -2.45
N VAL A 25 11.83 -12.57 -3.76
CA VAL A 25 11.19 -13.67 -4.50
C VAL A 25 12.09 -14.89 -4.61
N LEU A 26 13.39 -14.69 -4.80
CA LEU A 26 14.35 -15.80 -4.91
C LEU A 26 14.68 -16.45 -3.58
N ASN A 27 14.92 -15.66 -2.55
CA ASN A 27 15.32 -16.13 -1.22
C ASN A 27 15.11 -15.04 -0.18
N PHE A 28 13.96 -15.02 0.45
CA PHE A 28 13.58 -13.98 1.41
C PHE A 28 14.38 -14.10 2.70
N ASN A 29 15.13 -13.05 3.05
CA ASN A 29 15.93 -12.96 4.26
C ASN A 29 16.86 -14.18 4.50
N GLN A 30 17.36 -14.78 3.44
CA GLN A 30 18.23 -15.97 3.49
C GLN A 30 17.59 -17.19 4.19
N SER A 31 16.25 -17.22 4.23
CA SER A 31 15.47 -18.30 4.84
C SER A 31 15.48 -19.61 4.05
N GLY A 32 15.94 -19.57 2.79
CA GLY A 32 15.79 -20.69 1.84
C GLY A 32 14.41 -20.75 1.19
N LEU A 33 13.51 -19.81 1.49
CA LEU A 33 12.17 -19.72 0.93
C LEU A 33 11.97 -18.39 0.20
N SER A 34 11.11 -18.41 -0.81
CA SER A 34 10.58 -17.19 -1.43
C SER A 34 9.59 -16.49 -0.48
N ILE A 35 9.51 -15.16 -0.56
CA ILE A 35 8.43 -14.43 0.11
C ILE A 35 7.04 -14.90 -0.33
N LEU A 36 6.91 -15.45 -1.54
CA LEU A 36 5.67 -16.00 -2.08
C LEU A 36 5.26 -17.35 -1.43
N GLU A 37 6.21 -18.03 -0.79
CA GLU A 37 6.00 -19.31 -0.10
C GLU A 37 5.74 -19.14 1.40
N ILE A 38 5.92 -17.93 1.93
CA ILE A 38 5.79 -17.62 3.34
C ILE A 38 4.35 -17.24 3.68
N SER A 39 3.83 -17.80 4.79
CA SER A 39 2.53 -17.41 5.30
C SER A 39 2.52 -15.93 5.74
N HIS A 40 1.45 -15.21 5.44
CA HIS A 40 1.21 -13.85 5.93
C HIS A 40 1.14 -13.75 7.47
N ARG A 41 1.05 -14.90 8.18
CA ARG A 41 1.08 -15.02 9.65
C ARG A 41 2.47 -15.37 10.19
N SER A 42 3.45 -15.63 9.32
CA SER A 42 4.82 -15.90 9.77
C SER A 42 5.43 -14.65 10.39
N LYS A 43 6.34 -14.83 11.32
CA LYS A 43 7.02 -13.71 12.00
C LYS A 43 7.74 -12.80 10.99
N ASP A 44 8.36 -13.38 9.98
CA ASP A 44 9.12 -12.63 8.97
C ASP A 44 8.20 -11.76 8.12
N PHE A 45 7.05 -12.28 7.69
CA PHE A 45 6.08 -11.48 6.94
C PHE A 45 5.43 -10.38 7.80
N VAL A 46 5.07 -10.72 9.04
CA VAL A 46 4.53 -9.75 10.00
C VAL A 46 5.50 -8.62 10.23
N ALA A 47 6.80 -8.92 10.37
CA ALA A 47 7.83 -7.89 10.55
C ALA A 47 7.87 -6.90 9.37
N VAL A 48 7.80 -7.38 8.12
CA VAL A 48 7.72 -6.51 6.93
C VAL A 48 6.47 -5.62 6.96
N MET A 49 5.32 -6.16 7.34
CA MET A 49 4.08 -5.40 7.40
C MET A 49 4.10 -4.34 8.50
N GLU A 50 4.66 -4.66 9.67
CA GLU A 50 4.79 -3.69 10.76
C GLU A 50 5.79 -2.57 10.40
N GLU A 51 6.90 -2.91 9.76
CA GLU A 51 7.85 -1.91 9.24
C GLU A 51 7.17 -0.99 8.21
N ALA A 52 6.42 -1.55 7.27
CA ALA A 52 5.70 -0.77 6.27
C ALA A 52 4.67 0.19 6.91
N ARG A 53 3.94 -0.26 7.93
CA ARG A 53 3.02 0.59 8.70
C ARG A 53 3.74 1.71 9.44
N ALA A 54 4.84 1.38 10.10
CA ALA A 54 5.66 2.34 10.82
C ALA A 54 6.22 3.42 9.89
N LEU A 55 6.77 3.02 8.74
CA LEU A 55 7.30 3.93 7.72
C LEU A 55 6.22 4.85 7.13
N ALA A 56 5.03 4.34 6.87
CA ALA A 56 3.91 5.16 6.39
C ALA A 56 3.56 6.28 7.39
N LEU A 57 3.49 5.96 8.68
CA LEU A 57 3.22 6.94 9.73
C LEU A 57 4.39 7.92 9.93
N GLU A 58 5.62 7.43 9.83
CA GLU A 58 6.83 8.27 9.92
C GLU A 58 6.87 9.32 8.82
N LEU A 59 6.72 8.90 7.56
CA LEU A 59 6.74 9.79 6.40
C LEU A 59 5.65 10.87 6.46
N LEU A 60 4.52 10.57 7.10
CA LEU A 60 3.43 11.53 7.32
C LEU A 60 3.59 12.34 8.62
N GLY A 61 4.60 12.09 9.44
CA GLY A 61 4.80 12.73 10.73
C GLY A 61 3.69 12.41 11.74
N LEU A 62 3.08 11.23 11.66
CA LEU A 62 1.93 10.80 12.47
C LEU A 62 2.28 9.79 13.56
N GLN A 63 3.53 9.39 13.69
CA GLN A 63 3.98 8.50 14.75
C GLN A 63 3.61 9.03 16.14
N GLY A 64 3.08 8.18 17.01
CA GLY A 64 2.70 8.51 18.38
C GLY A 64 1.51 9.47 18.52
N LYS A 65 0.82 9.80 17.43
CA LYS A 65 -0.32 10.73 17.40
C LYS A 65 -1.69 10.05 17.35
N GLY A 66 -1.76 8.76 17.67
CA GLY A 66 -3.03 8.00 17.70
C GLY A 66 -3.54 7.55 16.32
N TYR A 67 -2.70 7.59 15.29
CA TYR A 67 -3.02 7.10 13.95
C TYR A 67 -2.55 5.67 13.73
N GLN A 68 -3.24 4.96 12.86
CA GLN A 68 -2.84 3.64 12.36
C GLN A 68 -2.81 3.64 10.83
N ALA A 69 -1.83 2.94 10.25
CA ALA A 69 -1.79 2.66 8.82
C ALA A 69 -2.48 1.31 8.56
N LEU A 70 -3.44 1.30 7.65
CA LEU A 70 -4.15 0.11 7.20
C LEU A 70 -3.87 -0.11 5.71
N PHE A 71 -3.40 -1.31 5.36
CA PHE A 71 -3.24 -1.74 3.97
C PHE A 71 -4.42 -2.63 3.62
N LEU A 72 -5.39 -2.07 2.90
CA LEU A 72 -6.64 -2.72 2.53
C LEU A 72 -6.62 -3.07 1.03
N HIS A 73 -7.30 -4.15 0.68
CA HIS A 73 -7.52 -4.51 -0.72
C HIS A 73 -8.72 -3.76 -1.30
N GLY A 74 -8.85 -3.78 -2.63
CA GLY A 74 -10.00 -3.20 -3.34
C GLY A 74 -9.68 -1.94 -4.16
N GLY A 75 -8.44 -1.42 -4.03
CA GLY A 75 -7.99 -0.26 -4.78
C GLY A 75 -8.83 0.99 -4.54
N ALA A 76 -8.72 1.97 -5.42
CA ALA A 76 -9.42 3.24 -5.30
C ALA A 76 -10.95 3.09 -5.32
N SER A 77 -11.50 2.17 -6.10
CA SER A 77 -12.95 1.95 -6.18
C SER A 77 -13.56 1.60 -4.82
N LEU A 78 -12.91 0.69 -4.08
CA LEU A 78 -13.40 0.32 -2.76
C LEU A 78 -13.14 1.42 -1.71
N GLU A 79 -12.06 2.19 -1.84
CA GLU A 79 -11.80 3.34 -0.97
C GLU A 79 -12.89 4.41 -1.08
N PHE A 80 -13.35 4.74 -2.29
CA PHE A 80 -14.47 5.66 -2.50
C PHE A 80 -15.76 5.19 -1.81
N LEU A 81 -15.94 3.89 -1.65
CA LEU A 81 -17.07 3.32 -0.94
C LEU A 81 -16.82 3.27 0.57
N MET A 82 -15.67 2.74 1.00
CA MET A 82 -15.36 2.50 2.42
C MET A 82 -15.32 3.78 3.24
N ILE A 83 -14.76 4.86 2.71
CA ILE A 83 -14.63 6.13 3.44
C ILE A 83 -16.01 6.67 3.84
N PRO A 84 -16.95 6.92 2.91
CA PRO A 84 -18.27 7.43 3.31
C PRO A 84 -19.06 6.44 4.15
N TYR A 85 -18.98 5.13 3.89
CA TYR A 85 -19.69 4.13 4.70
C TYR A 85 -19.26 4.10 6.16
N ASN A 86 -18.00 4.37 6.45
CA ASN A 86 -17.47 4.33 7.81
C ASN A 86 -17.48 5.68 8.51
N LEU A 87 -17.36 6.78 7.78
CA LEU A 87 -17.14 8.09 8.37
C LEU A 87 -18.33 9.06 8.20
N MET A 88 -19.23 8.79 7.26
CA MET A 88 -20.39 9.67 7.00
C MET A 88 -21.47 9.46 8.05
N LYS A 89 -21.98 10.56 8.59
CA LYS A 89 -23.14 10.53 9.50
C LYS A 89 -24.43 10.17 8.73
N VAL A 90 -25.43 9.66 9.44
CA VAL A 90 -26.75 9.43 8.88
C VAL A 90 -27.29 10.73 8.26
N ASN A 91 -27.79 10.66 7.04
CA ASN A 91 -28.21 11.82 6.22
C ASN A 91 -27.08 12.80 5.86
N GLY A 92 -25.80 12.39 6.02
CA GLY A 92 -24.65 13.16 5.59
C GLY A 92 -24.53 13.20 4.06
N LYS A 93 -23.65 14.07 3.58
CA LYS A 93 -23.29 14.18 2.16
C LYS A 93 -21.78 13.96 2.02
N ALA A 94 -21.38 13.22 0.98
CA ALA A 94 -20.00 13.09 0.57
C ALA A 94 -19.77 13.90 -0.71
N ALA A 95 -18.65 14.60 -0.78
CA ALA A 95 -18.23 15.32 -1.98
C ALA A 95 -17.10 14.52 -2.67
N TYR A 96 -17.23 14.36 -3.98
CA TYR A 96 -16.24 13.72 -4.82
C TYR A 96 -15.68 14.74 -5.79
N LEU A 97 -14.35 14.81 -5.89
CA LEU A 97 -13.69 15.67 -6.86
C LEU A 97 -13.63 14.95 -8.21
N ASP A 98 -14.29 15.53 -9.21
CA ASP A 98 -14.26 15.00 -10.58
C ASP A 98 -12.98 15.47 -11.31
N THR A 99 -11.91 14.73 -11.16
CA THR A 99 -10.59 15.04 -11.73
C THR A 99 -10.04 13.94 -12.66
N GLY A 100 -10.79 12.87 -12.88
CA GLY A 100 -10.35 11.76 -13.72
C GLY A 100 -11.25 10.53 -13.64
N THR A 101 -10.77 9.42 -14.16
CA THR A 101 -11.53 8.18 -14.33
C THR A 101 -12.21 7.68 -13.05
N TRP A 102 -11.54 7.79 -11.92
CA TRP A 102 -12.06 7.28 -10.63
C TRP A 102 -13.23 8.08 -10.07
N ALA A 103 -13.39 9.32 -10.47
CA ALA A 103 -14.51 10.16 -10.03
C ALA A 103 -15.85 9.75 -10.66
N ASN A 104 -15.80 9.02 -11.78
CA ASN A 104 -16.96 8.56 -12.55
C ASN A 104 -17.27 7.06 -12.37
N SER A 105 -16.67 6.42 -11.36
CA SER A 105 -16.77 4.95 -11.11
C SER A 105 -17.88 4.60 -10.15
#